data_31330e471b305287b632bb6287ae9ad2
#
_entry.id   31330e471b305287b632bb6287ae9ad2
#
_cell.length_a   1.000
_cell.length_b   1.000
_cell.length_c   1.000
_cell.angle_alpha   90.00
_cell.angle_beta   90.00
_cell.angle_gamma   90.00
#
_symmetry.space_group_name_H-M   'P 1'
#
loop_
_entity.id
_entity.type
_entity.pdbx_description
1 polymer ?
#
loop_
_entity_poly.entity_id
_entity_poly.type
_entity_poly.pdbx_seq_one_letter_code
_entity_poly.pdbx_strand_id
1 'polypeptide(L)'
;DENRDIALITLGDVSIYSTCAYVLKMVVKAGYQIQIIPGIPSFCSGAALAGIPLVEGRESMAIVPLFSGMESVKTALDHFDNVVIMKAGSQIQALWNVLLQQGLLDRTTVICNAGMEDEYIGPADVKRSYGYFTTLIVKKGGKK
;
A
#
# COMPACT_ATOMS: atom_id res chain seq x y z
N ASP A 1 -2.94 13.14 34.01
CA ASP A 1 -1.64 13.09 34.70
C ASP A 1 -1.59 12.04 35.83
N GLU A 2 -1.97 10.81 35.48
CA GLU A 2 -1.97 9.69 36.47
C GLU A 2 -0.70 8.83 36.35
N ASN A 3 0.37 9.36 35.76
CA ASN A 3 1.66 8.68 35.57
C ASN A 3 1.50 7.28 34.91
N ARG A 4 0.65 7.21 33.85
CA ARG A 4 0.36 5.98 33.09
C ARG A 4 0.93 6.06 31.69
N ASP A 5 1.48 4.96 31.23
CA ASP A 5 1.84 4.79 29.82
C ASP A 5 0.57 4.56 28.97
N ILE A 6 0.52 5.18 27.80
CA ILE A 6 -0.58 5.03 26.85
C ILE A 6 -0.02 4.45 25.55
N ALA A 7 -0.59 3.34 25.09
CA ALA A 7 -0.28 2.76 23.78
C ALA A 7 -1.35 3.13 22.76
N LEU A 8 -0.92 3.74 21.64
CA LEU A 8 -1.76 3.93 20.46
C LEU A 8 -1.44 2.85 19.44
N ILE A 9 -2.38 1.96 19.18
CA ILE A 9 -2.21 0.86 18.25
C ILE A 9 -2.82 1.20 16.89
N THR A 10 -2.17 0.72 15.80
CA THR A 10 -2.64 0.89 14.42
C THR A 10 -2.36 -0.37 13.61
N LEU A 11 -3.09 -0.57 12.53
CA LEU A 11 -2.80 -1.63 11.57
C LEU A 11 -1.63 -1.23 10.68
N GLY A 12 -0.74 -2.19 10.40
CA GLY A 12 0.42 -1.96 9.55
C GLY A 12 1.55 -1.21 10.27
N ASP A 13 2.22 -0.31 9.56
CA ASP A 13 3.29 0.52 10.11
C ASP A 13 2.82 1.95 10.35
N VAL A 14 3.17 2.53 11.48
CA VAL A 14 2.73 3.88 11.90
C VAL A 14 3.26 4.99 11.00
N SER A 15 4.37 4.75 10.29
CA SER A 15 5.04 5.74 9.43
C SER A 15 4.50 5.77 8.01
N ILE A 16 3.70 4.76 7.59
CA ILE A 16 3.22 4.60 6.22
C ILE A 16 1.71 4.89 6.13
N TYR A 17 1.35 6.09 5.66
CA TYR A 17 -0.04 6.53 5.44
C TYR A 17 -0.99 6.26 6.60
N SER A 18 -0.47 6.34 7.84
CA SER A 18 -1.21 6.13 9.07
C SER A 18 -1.75 7.46 9.62
N THR A 19 -2.99 7.44 10.10
CA THR A 19 -3.56 8.58 10.84
C THR A 19 -2.86 8.84 12.18
N CYS A 20 -2.10 7.88 12.70
CA CYS A 20 -1.23 8.04 13.87
C CYS A 20 -0.30 9.25 13.75
N ALA A 21 0.18 9.57 12.54
CA ALA A 21 1.07 10.69 12.32
C ALA A 21 0.48 12.04 12.78
N TYR A 22 -0.84 12.21 12.70
CA TYR A 22 -1.52 13.42 13.18
C TYR A 22 -1.56 13.45 14.71
N VAL A 23 -1.88 12.33 15.35
CA VAL A 23 -1.91 12.20 16.81
C VAL A 23 -0.51 12.40 17.40
N LEU A 24 0.52 11.80 16.80
CA LEU A 24 1.91 11.94 17.23
C LEU A 24 2.35 13.41 17.25
N LYS A 25 2.02 14.18 16.22
CA LYS A 25 2.33 15.63 16.16
C LYS A 25 1.68 16.39 17.31
N MET A 26 0.45 16.05 17.68
CA MET A 26 -0.27 16.69 18.78
C MET A 26 0.37 16.35 20.12
N VAL A 27 0.71 15.08 20.35
CA VAL A 27 1.31 14.57 21.58
C VAL A 27 2.69 15.20 21.81
N VAL A 28 3.53 15.26 20.77
CA VAL A 28 4.84 15.92 20.85
C VAL A 28 4.70 17.41 21.15
N LYS A 29 3.75 18.10 20.49
CA LYS A 29 3.48 19.52 20.74
C LYS A 29 3.00 19.77 22.17
N ALA A 30 2.32 18.82 22.80
CA ALA A 30 1.90 18.87 24.18
C ALA A 30 3.01 18.55 25.20
N GLY A 31 4.25 18.29 24.73
CA GLY A 31 5.43 18.07 25.59
C GLY A 31 5.60 16.63 26.09
N TYR A 32 4.83 15.67 25.58
CA TYR A 32 4.97 14.27 25.97
C TYR A 32 6.08 13.58 25.18
N GLN A 33 6.77 12.67 25.85
CA GLN A 33 7.72 11.77 25.17
C GLN A 33 6.95 10.68 24.44
N ILE A 34 7.43 10.30 23.26
CA ILE A 34 6.86 9.22 22.46
C ILE A 34 7.93 8.21 22.09
N GLN A 35 7.50 6.95 22.00
CA GLN A 35 8.28 5.87 21.41
C GLN A 35 7.48 5.28 20.26
N ILE A 36 8.09 5.22 19.06
CA ILE A 36 7.49 4.59 17.88
C ILE A 36 8.04 3.17 17.78
N ILE A 37 7.14 2.20 17.76
CA ILE A 37 7.47 0.80 17.52
C ILE A 37 7.07 0.51 16.07
N PRO A 38 8.01 0.12 15.19
CA PRO A 38 7.70 -0.15 13.78
C PRO A 38 6.82 -1.40 13.65
N GLY A 39 5.96 -1.38 12.66
CA GLY A 39 5.13 -2.50 12.26
C GLY A 39 5.51 -3.04 10.88
N ILE A 40 4.69 -3.95 10.36
CA ILE A 40 4.84 -4.47 9.00
C ILE A 40 3.86 -3.73 8.10
N PRO A 41 4.32 -2.94 7.10
CA PRO A 41 3.43 -2.31 6.14
C PRO A 41 2.56 -3.33 5.40
N SER A 42 1.30 -2.98 5.11
CA SER A 42 0.34 -3.91 4.49
C SER A 42 0.84 -4.47 3.15
N PHE A 43 1.57 -3.70 2.37
CA PHE A 43 2.13 -4.16 1.10
C PHE A 43 3.30 -5.16 1.29
N CYS A 44 4.08 -5.05 2.37
CA CYS A 44 5.10 -6.05 2.71
C CYS A 44 4.45 -7.36 3.16
N SER A 45 3.45 -7.28 4.04
CA SER A 45 2.68 -8.45 4.46
C SER A 45 1.98 -9.12 3.27
N GLY A 46 1.34 -8.33 2.42
CA GLY A 46 0.65 -8.80 1.22
C GLY A 46 1.59 -9.46 0.21
N ALA A 47 2.77 -8.89 -0.01
CA ALA A 47 3.78 -9.47 -0.88
C ALA A 47 4.27 -10.83 -0.35
N ALA A 48 4.49 -10.93 0.96
CA ALA A 48 4.87 -12.18 1.61
C ALA A 48 3.78 -13.27 1.46
N LEU A 49 2.51 -12.90 1.68
CA LEU A 49 1.36 -13.80 1.49
C LEU A 49 1.19 -14.22 0.02
N ALA A 50 1.46 -13.31 -0.92
CA ALA A 50 1.45 -13.60 -2.35
C ALA A 50 2.67 -14.40 -2.83
N GLY A 51 3.68 -14.57 -2.01
CA GLY A 51 4.93 -15.26 -2.36
C GLY A 51 5.75 -14.50 -3.42
N ILE A 52 5.63 -13.18 -3.50
CA ILE A 52 6.32 -12.35 -4.49
C ILE A 52 7.28 -11.36 -3.82
N PRO A 53 8.50 -11.16 -4.34
CA PRO A 53 9.38 -10.09 -3.90
C PRO A 53 8.87 -8.75 -4.42
N LEU A 54 8.96 -7.70 -3.59
CA LEU A 54 8.60 -6.34 -4.02
C LEU A 54 9.63 -5.76 -4.98
N VAL A 55 10.89 -5.99 -4.73
CA VAL A 55 12.03 -5.53 -5.53
C VAL A 55 13.13 -6.59 -5.57
N GLU A 56 13.86 -6.66 -6.68
CA GLU A 56 14.98 -7.57 -6.86
C GLU A 56 16.17 -6.83 -7.50
N GLY A 57 17.36 -7.15 -7.04
CA GLY A 57 18.60 -6.62 -7.61
C GLY A 57 18.66 -5.09 -7.62
N ARG A 58 18.55 -4.48 -8.81
CA ARG A 58 18.64 -3.03 -9.03
C ARG A 58 17.29 -2.38 -9.34
N GLU A 59 16.21 -3.11 -9.17
CA GLU A 59 14.87 -2.59 -9.44
C GLU A 59 14.53 -1.42 -8.51
N SER A 60 13.85 -0.43 -9.06
CA SER A 60 13.28 0.69 -8.32
C SER A 60 11.83 0.41 -7.96
N MET A 61 11.34 1.00 -6.85
CA MET A 61 9.95 0.88 -6.42
C MET A 61 9.36 2.22 -6.00
N ALA A 62 8.11 2.45 -6.39
CA ALA A 62 7.29 3.53 -5.86
C ALA A 62 6.12 2.98 -5.04
N ILE A 63 5.74 3.72 -3.99
CA ILE A 63 4.53 3.45 -3.19
C ILE A 63 3.62 4.66 -3.33
N VAL A 64 2.46 4.46 -3.94
CA VAL A 64 1.53 5.54 -4.28
C VAL A 64 0.14 5.22 -3.70
N PRO A 65 -0.42 6.08 -2.85
CA PRO A 65 -1.81 5.95 -2.46
C PRO A 65 -2.71 6.52 -3.57
N LEU A 66 -3.76 5.82 -3.94
CA LEU A 66 -4.62 6.24 -5.06
C LEU A 66 -5.34 7.58 -4.82
N PHE A 67 -5.55 7.97 -3.55
CA PHE A 67 -6.10 9.29 -3.24
C PHE A 67 -5.19 10.47 -3.64
N SER A 68 -3.92 10.24 -3.97
CA SER A 68 -3.03 11.24 -4.56
C SER A 68 -3.38 11.58 -6.02
N GLY A 69 -4.37 10.89 -6.58
CA GLY A 69 -4.85 11.07 -7.94
C GLY A 69 -4.21 10.12 -8.95
N MET A 70 -4.94 9.85 -10.03
CA MET A 70 -4.54 8.91 -11.07
C MET A 70 -3.26 9.34 -11.80
N GLU A 71 -2.99 10.64 -11.88
CA GLU A 71 -1.79 11.15 -12.53
C GLU A 71 -0.51 10.76 -11.78
N SER A 72 -0.54 10.78 -10.43
CA SER A 72 0.57 10.29 -9.62
C SER A 72 0.84 8.79 -9.85
N VAL A 73 -0.22 8.01 -10.03
CA VAL A 73 -0.10 6.58 -10.34
C VAL A 73 0.53 6.37 -11.72
N LYS A 74 0.07 7.09 -12.75
CA LYS A 74 0.65 7.01 -14.10
C LYS A 74 2.13 7.39 -14.09
N THR A 75 2.48 8.50 -13.46
CA THR A 75 3.87 8.93 -13.31
C THR A 75 4.73 7.86 -12.64
N ALA A 76 4.22 7.21 -11.59
CA ALA A 76 4.95 6.12 -10.94
C ALA A 76 5.09 4.91 -11.88
N LEU A 77 4.03 4.53 -12.57
CA LEU A 77 4.06 3.44 -13.56
C LEU A 77 5.03 3.72 -14.70
N ASP A 78 5.23 4.97 -15.11
CA ASP A 78 6.16 5.32 -16.20
C ASP A 78 7.63 5.25 -15.77
N HIS A 79 7.94 5.60 -14.50
CA HIS A 79 9.32 5.84 -14.06
C HIS A 79 9.92 4.73 -13.18
N PHE A 80 9.11 3.88 -12.53
CA PHE A 80 9.59 2.86 -11.61
C PHE A 80 9.37 1.46 -12.15
N ASP A 81 10.25 0.52 -11.80
CA ASP A 81 10.16 -0.89 -12.21
C ASP A 81 9.00 -1.61 -11.53
N ASN A 82 8.77 -1.30 -10.27
CA ASN A 82 7.69 -1.86 -9.47
C ASN A 82 6.87 -0.74 -8.82
N VAL A 83 5.56 -0.88 -8.78
CA VAL A 83 4.67 0.12 -8.17
C VAL A 83 3.69 -0.55 -7.24
N VAL A 84 3.68 -0.09 -5.99
CA VAL A 84 2.67 -0.44 -5.00
C VAL A 84 1.61 0.64 -5.00
N ILE A 85 0.36 0.28 -5.33
CA ILE A 85 -0.77 1.21 -5.33
C ILE A 85 -1.65 0.87 -4.13
N MET A 86 -1.73 1.78 -3.17
CA MET A 86 -2.47 1.59 -1.92
C MET A 86 -3.84 2.27 -1.96
N LYS A 87 -4.77 1.75 -1.16
CA LYS A 87 -6.13 2.30 -0.98
C LYS A 87 -6.90 2.43 -2.29
N ALA A 88 -6.78 1.41 -3.15
CA ALA A 88 -7.28 1.43 -4.52
C ALA A 88 -8.80 1.20 -4.65
N GLY A 89 -9.45 0.63 -3.64
CA GLY A 89 -10.83 0.13 -3.75
C GLY A 89 -11.84 1.12 -4.30
N SER A 90 -11.82 2.38 -3.88
CA SER A 90 -12.81 3.38 -4.30
C SER A 90 -12.70 3.85 -5.76
N GLN A 91 -11.55 3.69 -6.40
CA GLN A 91 -11.28 4.13 -7.77
C GLN A 91 -10.73 3.01 -8.65
N ILE A 92 -10.95 1.78 -8.27
CA ILE A 92 -10.36 0.59 -8.89
C ILE A 92 -10.70 0.50 -10.40
N GLN A 93 -11.90 0.89 -10.80
CA GLN A 93 -12.31 0.83 -12.21
C GLN A 93 -11.51 1.78 -13.11
N ALA A 94 -11.23 2.99 -12.62
CA ALA A 94 -10.37 3.93 -13.34
C ALA A 94 -8.93 3.41 -13.43
N LEU A 95 -8.46 2.76 -12.38
CA LEU A 95 -7.14 2.14 -12.35
C LEU A 95 -7.02 0.97 -13.35
N TRP A 96 -8.07 0.13 -13.48
CA TRP A 96 -8.10 -0.95 -14.48
C TRP A 96 -7.87 -0.43 -15.89
N ASN A 97 -8.51 0.69 -16.25
CA ASN A 97 -8.33 1.30 -17.57
C ASN A 97 -6.88 1.74 -17.80
N VAL A 98 -6.22 2.32 -16.80
CA VAL A 98 -4.80 2.72 -16.90
C VAL A 98 -3.89 1.50 -17.07
N LEU A 99 -4.06 0.47 -16.23
CA LEU A 99 -3.24 -0.74 -16.29
C LEU A 99 -3.45 -1.50 -17.61
N LEU A 100 -4.68 -1.54 -18.12
CA LEU A 100 -5.01 -2.15 -19.40
C LEU A 100 -4.34 -1.42 -20.57
N GLN A 101 -4.42 -0.08 -20.60
CA GLN A 101 -3.80 0.75 -21.63
C GLN A 101 -2.27 0.61 -21.66
N GLN A 102 -1.65 0.37 -20.51
CA GLN A 102 -0.21 0.17 -20.40
C GLN A 102 0.22 -1.30 -20.53
N GLY A 103 -0.72 -2.24 -20.72
CA GLY A 103 -0.41 -3.67 -20.81
C GLY A 103 0.13 -4.28 -19.50
N LEU A 104 -0.27 -3.70 -18.36
CA LEU A 104 0.24 -4.09 -17.04
C LEU A 104 -0.76 -4.91 -16.20
N LEU A 105 -1.94 -5.19 -16.74
CA LEU A 105 -2.98 -5.90 -15.97
C LEU A 105 -2.50 -7.29 -15.55
N ASP A 106 -1.92 -8.07 -16.47
CA ASP A 106 -1.39 -9.42 -16.19
C ASP A 106 -0.11 -9.42 -15.33
N ARG A 107 0.44 -8.24 -15.07
CA ARG A 107 1.61 -8.01 -14.20
C ARG A 107 1.22 -7.44 -12.83
N THR A 108 -0.09 -7.42 -12.56
CA THR A 108 -0.65 -6.84 -11.35
C THR A 108 -1.17 -7.94 -10.43
N THR A 109 -0.66 -7.96 -9.21
CA THR A 109 -1.18 -8.77 -8.12
C THR A 109 -2.05 -7.89 -7.24
N VAL A 110 -3.26 -8.35 -6.95
CA VAL A 110 -4.19 -7.69 -6.04
C VAL A 110 -4.15 -8.38 -4.69
N ILE A 111 -4.05 -7.59 -3.64
CA ILE A 111 -4.14 -8.00 -2.25
C ILE A 111 -5.29 -7.20 -1.64
N CYS A 112 -6.34 -7.89 -1.26
CA CYS A 112 -7.51 -7.28 -0.63
C CYS A 112 -7.79 -7.98 0.69
N ASN A 113 -8.02 -7.21 1.75
CA ASN A 113 -8.37 -7.71 3.09
C ASN A 113 -7.36 -8.75 3.64
N ALA A 114 -6.06 -8.54 3.42
CA ALA A 114 -5.02 -9.48 3.86
C ALA A 114 -5.13 -9.80 5.35
N GLY A 115 -5.22 -11.11 5.68
CA GLY A 115 -5.40 -11.59 7.05
C GLY A 115 -6.81 -11.42 7.61
N MET A 116 -7.80 -11.06 6.80
CA MET A 116 -9.22 -10.93 7.17
C MET A 116 -10.05 -12.06 6.54
N GLU A 117 -11.32 -12.21 6.98
CA GLU A 117 -12.22 -13.26 6.51
C GLU A 117 -12.44 -13.27 4.99
N ASP A 118 -12.53 -12.09 4.36
CA ASP A 118 -12.73 -11.94 2.91
C ASP A 118 -11.41 -11.70 2.15
N GLU A 119 -10.33 -12.32 2.57
CA GLU A 119 -9.04 -12.19 1.92
C GLU A 119 -9.09 -12.59 0.45
N TYR A 120 -8.48 -11.77 -0.40
CA TYR A 120 -8.18 -12.11 -1.79
C TYR A 120 -6.74 -11.75 -2.11
N ILE A 121 -5.97 -12.72 -2.55
CA ILE A 121 -4.62 -12.55 -3.05
C ILE A 121 -4.51 -13.28 -4.39
N GLY A 122 -4.29 -12.54 -5.47
CA GLY A 122 -4.26 -13.13 -6.80
C GLY A 122 -4.13 -12.12 -7.92
N PRO A 123 -4.28 -12.57 -9.18
CA PRO A 123 -4.21 -11.70 -10.34
C PRO A 123 -5.34 -10.66 -10.34
N ALA A 124 -5.15 -9.59 -11.12
CA ALA A 124 -6.17 -8.57 -11.29
C ALA A 124 -7.44 -9.16 -11.93
N ASP A 125 -8.56 -9.11 -11.23
CA ASP A 125 -9.87 -9.48 -11.75
C ASP A 125 -10.75 -8.23 -11.87
N VAL A 126 -10.95 -7.76 -13.09
CA VAL A 126 -11.71 -6.54 -13.39
C VAL A 126 -13.20 -6.66 -13.10
N LYS A 127 -13.70 -7.89 -12.92
CA LYS A 127 -15.12 -8.17 -12.61
C LYS A 127 -15.40 -8.20 -11.11
N ARG A 128 -14.35 -8.34 -10.30
CA ARG A 128 -14.46 -8.40 -8.84
C ARG A 128 -14.59 -7.00 -8.26
N SER A 129 -15.43 -6.86 -7.23
CA SER A 129 -15.45 -5.68 -6.37
C SER A 129 -14.39 -5.80 -5.28
N TYR A 130 -13.72 -4.69 -4.99
CA TYR A 130 -12.66 -4.63 -3.99
C TYR A 130 -12.96 -3.56 -2.95
N GLY A 131 -12.69 -3.87 -1.69
CA GLY A 131 -12.92 -2.97 -0.56
C GLY A 131 -11.80 -1.95 -0.34
N TYR A 132 -11.93 -1.19 0.74
CA TYR A 132 -10.97 -0.14 1.11
C TYR A 132 -9.54 -0.69 1.34
N PHE A 133 -9.41 -1.86 1.95
CA PHE A 133 -8.12 -2.50 2.23
C PHE A 133 -7.57 -3.23 1.00
N THR A 134 -7.50 -2.51 -0.12
CA THR A 134 -6.99 -3.05 -1.38
C THR A 134 -5.66 -2.39 -1.73
N THR A 135 -4.67 -3.23 -1.94
CA THR A 135 -3.33 -2.86 -2.42
C THR A 135 -3.05 -3.63 -3.70
N LEU A 136 -2.52 -2.96 -4.71
CA LEU A 136 -2.03 -3.59 -5.93
C LEU A 136 -0.51 -3.53 -5.95
N ILE A 137 0.10 -4.61 -6.40
CA ILE A 137 1.54 -4.70 -6.66
C ILE A 137 1.70 -4.91 -8.17
N VAL A 138 2.24 -3.92 -8.85
CA VAL A 138 2.55 -3.97 -10.30
C VAL A 138 4.02 -4.22 -10.46
N LYS A 139 4.41 -5.38 -11.04
CA LYS A 139 5.80 -5.73 -11.35
C LYS A 139 6.01 -5.70 -12.86
N LYS A 140 6.68 -4.66 -13.37
CA LYS A 140 6.93 -4.55 -14.81
C LYS A 140 8.03 -5.52 -15.30
N GLY A 141 8.80 -6.07 -14.38
CA GLY A 141 10.01 -6.83 -14.67
C GLY A 141 11.17 -5.88 -14.93
N GLY A 142 12.27 -6.05 -14.23
CA GLY A 142 13.48 -5.25 -14.44
C GLY A 142 13.92 -5.29 -15.90
N LYS A 143 14.38 -4.16 -16.43
CA LYS A 143 15.10 -4.14 -17.72
C LYS A 143 16.34 -5.02 -17.50
N LYS A 144 16.42 -6.13 -18.25
CA LYS A 144 17.60 -6.99 -18.28
C LYS A 144 18.81 -6.20 -18.76
#